data_4db6d6ee8d3d998aa7a083f14e6e3315
#
_entry.id   4db6d6ee8d3d998aa7a083f14e6e3315
#
_cell.length_a   1.000
_cell.length_b   1.000
_cell.length_c   1.000
_cell.angle_alpha   90.00
_cell.angle_beta   90.00
_cell.angle_gamma   90.00
#
_symmetry.space_group_name_H-M   'P 1'
#
loop_
_entity.id
_entity.type
_entity.pdbx_description
1 polymer ?
#
loop_
_entity_poly.entity_id
_entity_poly.type
_entity_poly.pdbx_seq_one_letter_code
_entity_poly.pdbx_strand_id
1 'polypeptide(L)'
;ITEGGLHCTVSGVCEFPAFDLHTEQGFALISQGMAREIESELGLAPDDYSLYPVAIARELPRAGKPQVFFVAICNLAEEEMQARAAAAPERVEFVDQEEGAFQNALRDSETHKLFTYEGWAAGHFAEMFLEANPELLSPQDP
;
A
#
# COMPACT_ATOMS: atom_id res chain seq x y z
N ILE A 1 13.77 -1.13 12.17
CA ILE A 1 13.82 -0.99 10.70
C ILE A 1 15.14 -1.60 10.28
N THR A 2 15.08 -2.59 9.41
CA THR A 2 16.28 -3.21 8.82
C THR A 2 16.76 -2.25 7.73
N GLU A 3 17.96 -1.71 7.86
CA GLU A 3 18.53 -0.80 6.87
C GLU A 3 18.54 -1.48 5.49
N GLY A 4 17.90 -0.89 4.48
CA GLY A 4 17.79 -1.45 3.13
C GLY A 4 16.66 -2.46 2.91
N GLY A 5 15.72 -2.64 3.86
CA GLY A 5 14.56 -3.50 3.67
C GLY A 5 13.48 -2.86 2.81
N LEU A 6 12.79 -3.68 2.00
CA LEU A 6 11.61 -3.24 1.24
C LEU A 6 10.37 -3.23 2.16
N HIS A 7 9.71 -2.10 2.19
CA HIS A 7 8.45 -1.89 2.92
C HIS A 7 7.26 -1.86 1.95
N CYS A 8 6.04 -1.79 2.48
CA CYS A 8 4.91 -1.28 1.71
C CYS A 8 5.22 0.16 1.27
N THR A 9 4.68 0.58 0.15
CA THR A 9 4.97 1.88 -0.48
C THR A 9 4.74 3.05 0.47
N VAL A 10 3.67 2.99 1.29
CA VAL A 10 3.31 4.00 2.29
C VAL A 10 2.92 3.31 3.59
N SER A 11 3.37 3.85 4.71
CA SER A 11 2.96 3.35 6.02
C SER A 11 2.83 4.49 7.03
N GLY A 12 1.83 4.39 7.90
CA GLY A 12 1.62 5.37 8.96
C GLY A 12 1.06 4.74 10.23
N VAL A 13 1.08 5.49 11.30
CA VAL A 13 0.48 5.13 12.58
C VAL A 13 -0.86 5.83 12.72
N CYS A 14 -1.93 5.07 12.92
CA CYS A 14 -3.21 5.66 13.28
C CYS A 14 -3.12 6.27 14.68
N GLU A 15 -3.02 7.58 14.76
CA GLU A 15 -3.22 8.32 16.00
C GLU A 15 -4.71 8.55 16.20
N PHE A 16 -5.28 7.86 17.15
CA PHE A 16 -6.67 8.07 17.53
C PHE A 16 -6.74 9.12 18.65
N PRO A 17 -7.16 10.35 18.38
CA PRO A 17 -7.72 11.17 19.44
C PRO A 17 -8.92 10.42 20.00
N ALA A 18 -9.19 10.54 21.30
CA ALA A 18 -10.18 9.75 22.02
C ALA A 18 -11.58 9.76 21.35
N PHE A 19 -11.82 8.82 20.40
CA PHE A 19 -13.14 8.65 19.80
C PHE A 19 -13.76 7.32 20.13
N ASP A 20 -15.06 7.32 19.99
CA ASP A 20 -15.86 6.13 19.94
C ASP A 20 -15.63 5.39 18.61
N LEU A 21 -14.80 4.35 18.65
CA LEU A 21 -14.45 3.50 17.50
C LEU A 21 -15.63 2.66 16.99
N HIS A 22 -16.79 2.73 17.64
CA HIS A 22 -17.97 1.94 17.29
C HIS A 22 -18.83 2.56 16.17
N THR A 23 -18.41 3.67 15.58
CA THR A 23 -19.15 4.35 14.52
C THR A 23 -18.51 4.11 13.15
N GLU A 24 -19.32 4.21 12.09
CA GLU A 24 -18.84 4.24 10.69
C GLU A 24 -17.74 5.29 10.46
N GLN A 25 -17.70 6.31 11.30
CA GLN A 25 -16.67 7.35 11.32
C GLN A 25 -15.26 6.79 11.65
N GLY A 26 -15.17 5.71 12.45
CA GLY A 26 -13.88 5.13 12.82
C GLY A 26 -13.09 4.63 11.61
N PHE A 27 -13.75 3.96 10.65
CA PHE A 27 -13.09 3.47 9.45
C PHE A 27 -12.73 4.61 8.48
N ALA A 28 -13.60 5.62 8.35
CA ALA A 28 -13.32 6.81 7.55
C ALA A 28 -12.06 7.54 8.05
N LEU A 29 -11.83 7.57 9.37
CA LEU A 29 -10.64 8.18 9.96
C LEU A 29 -9.35 7.41 9.65
N ILE A 30 -9.41 6.07 9.60
CA ILE A 30 -8.27 5.24 9.19
C ILE A 30 -7.92 5.54 7.72
N SER A 31 -8.93 5.58 6.84
CA SER A 31 -8.73 5.90 5.42
C SER A 31 -8.20 7.33 5.22
N GLN A 32 -8.67 8.30 5.97
CA GLN A 32 -8.15 9.68 5.96
C GLN A 32 -6.71 9.76 6.50
N GLY A 33 -6.37 8.94 7.50
CA GLY A 33 -5.00 8.77 7.95
C GLY A 33 -4.09 8.29 6.84
N MET A 34 -4.48 7.21 6.17
CA MET A 34 -3.72 6.66 5.04
C MET A 34 -3.60 7.67 3.88
N ALA A 35 -4.66 8.41 3.56
CA ALA A 35 -4.62 9.44 2.52
C ALA A 35 -3.59 10.55 2.83
N ARG A 36 -3.48 10.97 4.09
CA ARG A 36 -2.47 11.95 4.52
C ARG A 36 -1.04 11.42 4.39
N GLU A 37 -0.82 10.14 4.72
CA GLU A 37 0.48 9.51 4.54
C GLU A 37 0.85 9.41 3.04
N ILE A 38 -0.10 9.01 2.19
CA ILE A 38 0.09 8.96 0.72
C ILE A 38 0.46 10.36 0.18
N GLU A 39 -0.23 11.40 0.61
CA GLU A 39 0.08 12.77 0.21
C GLU A 39 1.47 13.20 0.71
N SER A 40 1.80 12.90 1.96
CA SER A 40 3.07 13.28 2.58
C SER A 40 4.27 12.55 1.98
N GLU A 41 4.14 11.25 1.70
CA GLU A 41 5.25 10.40 1.25
C GLU A 41 5.39 10.36 -0.28
N LEU A 42 4.28 10.43 -1.02
CA LEU A 42 4.28 10.32 -2.48
C LEU A 42 3.81 11.59 -3.21
N GLY A 43 3.30 12.58 -2.50
CA GLY A 43 2.75 13.80 -3.10
C GLY A 43 1.49 13.55 -3.95
N LEU A 44 0.75 12.46 -3.68
CA LEU A 44 -0.48 12.12 -4.39
C LEU A 44 -1.69 12.73 -3.67
N ALA A 45 -2.52 13.47 -4.39
CA ALA A 45 -3.78 13.98 -3.88
C ALA A 45 -4.87 12.88 -3.88
N PRO A 46 -5.93 12.99 -3.07
CA PRO A 46 -7.01 12.00 -3.04
C PRO A 46 -7.69 11.74 -4.40
N ASP A 47 -7.66 12.69 -5.32
CA ASP A 47 -8.22 12.55 -6.67
C ASP A 47 -7.29 11.79 -7.63
N ASP A 48 -6.02 11.58 -7.26
CA ASP A 48 -5.03 10.88 -8.08
C ASP A 48 -5.16 9.36 -7.99
N TYR A 49 -5.97 8.82 -7.06
CA TYR A 49 -6.11 7.39 -6.83
C TYR A 49 -7.46 7.00 -6.22
N SER A 50 -7.77 5.71 -6.32
CA SER A 50 -8.84 5.08 -5.56
C SER A 50 -8.25 4.18 -4.47
N LEU A 51 -8.66 4.36 -3.21
CA LEU A 51 -8.12 3.65 -2.05
C LEU A 51 -9.07 2.54 -1.59
N TYR A 52 -8.58 1.31 -1.57
CA TYR A 52 -9.34 0.12 -1.19
C TYR A 52 -8.76 -0.52 0.07
N PRO A 53 -9.55 -0.69 1.14
CA PRO A 53 -9.14 -1.52 2.28
C PRO A 53 -9.20 -2.99 1.87
N VAL A 54 -8.11 -3.72 2.03
CA VAL A 54 -8.00 -5.10 1.52
C VAL A 54 -7.85 -6.14 2.62
N ALA A 55 -7.26 -5.77 3.76
CA ALA A 55 -7.09 -6.69 4.87
C ALA A 55 -6.96 -5.99 6.22
N ILE A 56 -7.31 -6.73 7.26
CA ILE A 56 -6.97 -6.42 8.65
C ILE A 56 -6.23 -7.65 9.21
N ALA A 57 -5.02 -7.44 9.69
CA ALA A 57 -4.20 -8.50 10.26
C ALA A 57 -3.65 -8.13 11.63
N ARG A 58 -3.14 -9.13 12.36
CA ARG A 58 -2.42 -8.94 13.61
C ARG A 58 -0.96 -9.31 13.44
N GLU A 59 -0.08 -8.39 13.76
CA GLU A 59 1.34 -8.62 13.75
C GLU A 59 1.78 -9.31 15.06
N LEU A 60 1.86 -10.63 15.03
CA LEU A 60 2.18 -11.42 16.22
C LEU A 60 3.56 -11.08 16.82
N PRO A 61 4.63 -10.84 16.03
CA PRO A 61 5.93 -10.46 16.57
C PRO A 61 5.93 -9.15 17.37
N ARG A 62 4.95 -8.27 17.10
CA ARG A 62 4.74 -7.01 17.82
C ARG A 62 3.53 -7.06 18.76
N ALA A 63 3.42 -8.14 19.52
CA ALA A 63 2.38 -8.34 20.54
C ALA A 63 0.94 -8.26 19.99
N GLY A 64 0.73 -8.63 18.74
CA GLY A 64 -0.60 -8.66 18.12
C GLY A 64 -1.11 -7.25 17.72
N LYS A 65 -0.21 -6.31 17.42
CA LYS A 65 -0.55 -4.99 16.89
C LYS A 65 -1.49 -5.15 15.68
N PRO A 66 -2.68 -4.52 15.68
CA PRO A 66 -3.56 -4.57 14.52
C PRO A 66 -2.98 -3.69 13.41
N GLN A 67 -3.12 -4.17 12.18
CA GLN A 67 -2.72 -3.45 10.96
C GLN A 67 -3.87 -3.50 9.96
N VAL A 68 -4.12 -2.40 9.27
CA VAL A 68 -5.05 -2.30 8.16
C VAL A 68 -4.23 -2.09 6.90
N PHE A 69 -4.48 -2.93 5.90
CA PHE A 69 -3.81 -2.88 4.61
C PHE A 69 -4.74 -2.29 3.56
N PHE A 70 -4.17 -1.45 2.71
CA PHE A 70 -4.86 -0.80 1.60
C PHE A 70 -4.14 -1.07 0.29
N VAL A 71 -4.90 -1.03 -0.80
CA VAL A 71 -4.39 -0.91 -2.17
C VAL A 71 -4.87 0.42 -2.71
N ALA A 72 -3.94 1.21 -3.26
CA ALA A 72 -4.25 2.44 -3.99
C ALA A 72 -4.09 2.16 -5.49
N ILE A 73 -5.16 2.32 -6.25
CA ILE A 73 -5.14 2.24 -7.72
C ILE A 73 -5.01 3.65 -8.25
N CYS A 74 -3.85 3.96 -8.83
CA CYS A 74 -3.56 5.29 -9.35
C CYS A 74 -4.23 5.53 -10.70
N ASN A 75 -4.73 6.76 -10.89
CA ASN A 75 -5.35 7.24 -12.13
C ASN A 75 -4.35 8.04 -12.99
N LEU A 76 -3.10 8.16 -12.53
CA LEU A 76 -2.06 8.94 -13.20
C LEU A 76 -1.37 8.11 -14.30
N ALA A 77 -0.87 8.79 -15.31
CA ALA A 77 0.01 8.18 -16.29
C ALA A 77 1.33 7.73 -15.64
N GLU A 78 1.96 6.70 -16.20
CA GLU A 78 3.19 6.11 -15.67
C GLU A 78 4.31 7.14 -15.51
N GLU A 79 4.50 8.01 -16.51
CA GLU A 79 5.53 9.05 -16.48
C GLU A 79 5.32 10.04 -15.33
N GLU A 80 4.07 10.37 -15.01
CA GLU A 80 3.76 11.25 -13.89
C GLU A 80 4.00 10.56 -12.56
N MET A 81 3.61 9.29 -12.42
CA MET A 81 3.92 8.49 -11.25
C MET A 81 5.42 8.37 -11.02
N GLN A 82 6.20 8.10 -12.07
CA GLN A 82 7.67 8.04 -11.97
C GLN A 82 8.28 9.38 -11.53
N ALA A 83 7.75 10.49 -12.05
CA ALA A 83 8.21 11.83 -11.67
C ALA A 83 7.91 12.13 -10.18
N ARG A 84 6.73 11.75 -9.68
CA ARG A 84 6.35 11.87 -8.26
C ARG A 84 7.22 11.02 -7.37
N ALA A 85 7.40 9.74 -7.73
CA ALA A 85 8.26 8.82 -7.01
C ALA A 85 9.73 9.28 -6.94
N ALA A 86 10.24 9.91 -8.00
CA ALA A 86 11.59 10.48 -8.02
C ALA A 86 11.72 11.69 -7.07
N ALA A 87 10.64 12.41 -6.78
CA ALA A 87 10.60 13.52 -5.84
C ALA A 87 10.26 13.09 -4.40
N ALA A 88 9.86 11.84 -4.20
CA ALA A 88 9.50 11.30 -2.89
C ALA A 88 10.71 11.28 -1.93
N PRO A 89 10.50 11.44 -0.62
CA PRO A 89 11.57 11.42 0.36
C PRO A 89 12.24 10.04 0.49
N GLU A 90 11.51 8.98 0.18
CA GLU A 90 12.00 7.61 0.19
C GLU A 90 12.07 7.03 -1.22
N ARG A 91 12.96 6.06 -1.42
CA ARG A 91 13.10 5.40 -2.71
C ARG A 91 11.91 4.48 -2.97
N VAL A 92 11.22 4.71 -4.08
CA VAL A 92 10.12 3.87 -4.56
C VAL A 92 10.64 2.91 -5.62
N GLU A 93 10.35 1.63 -5.46
CA GLU A 93 10.65 0.58 -6.44
C GLU A 93 9.40 0.28 -7.27
N PHE A 94 9.58 0.23 -8.58
CA PHE A 94 8.53 -0.17 -9.52
C PHE A 94 8.73 -1.64 -9.93
N VAL A 95 7.65 -2.38 -9.95
CA VAL A 95 7.63 -3.76 -10.45
C VAL A 95 6.67 -3.82 -11.63
N ASP A 96 7.16 -4.29 -12.78
CA ASP A 96 6.33 -4.46 -13.97
C ASP A 96 5.15 -5.39 -13.73
N GLN A 97 4.02 -5.06 -14.34
CA GLN A 97 2.81 -5.90 -14.33
C GLN A 97 2.87 -7.07 -15.34
N GLU A 98 4.02 -7.38 -15.91
CA GLU A 98 4.13 -8.58 -16.72
C GLU A 98 3.66 -9.79 -15.91
N GLU A 99 2.96 -10.71 -16.57
CA GLU A 99 2.30 -11.84 -15.93
C GLU A 99 3.26 -12.61 -15.02
N GLY A 100 3.02 -12.54 -13.73
CA GLY A 100 3.81 -13.20 -12.69
C GLY A 100 5.03 -12.43 -12.16
N ALA A 101 5.41 -11.25 -12.67
CA ALA A 101 6.60 -10.54 -12.20
C ALA A 101 6.48 -10.15 -10.71
N PHE A 102 5.35 -9.63 -10.29
CA PHE A 102 5.08 -9.28 -8.90
C PHE A 102 5.04 -10.51 -7.99
N GLN A 103 4.35 -11.57 -8.41
CA GLN A 103 4.31 -12.86 -7.70
C GLN A 103 5.70 -13.48 -7.59
N ASN A 104 6.50 -13.40 -8.64
CA ASN A 104 7.87 -13.87 -8.62
C ASN A 104 8.73 -13.07 -7.66
N ALA A 105 8.59 -11.75 -7.63
CA ALA A 105 9.29 -10.88 -6.68
C ALA A 105 8.95 -11.22 -5.22
N LEU A 106 7.67 -11.51 -4.91
CA LEU A 106 7.25 -11.93 -3.57
C LEU A 106 7.72 -13.34 -3.17
N ARG A 107 7.92 -14.24 -4.14
CA ARG A 107 8.26 -15.66 -3.92
C ARG A 107 9.74 -15.95 -4.07
N ASP A 108 10.47 -15.10 -4.77
CA ASP A 108 11.92 -15.28 -4.92
C ASP A 108 12.63 -15.18 -3.57
N SER A 109 13.43 -16.20 -3.26
CA SER A 109 14.08 -16.34 -1.94
C SER A 109 15.07 -15.22 -1.63
N GLU A 110 15.68 -14.63 -2.63
CA GLU A 110 16.61 -13.52 -2.43
C GLU A 110 15.86 -12.20 -2.24
N THR A 111 14.84 -11.95 -3.04
CA THR A 111 13.97 -10.77 -2.92
C THR A 111 13.14 -10.82 -1.65
N HIS A 112 12.62 -11.99 -1.26
CA HIS A 112 11.87 -12.19 -0.02
C HIS A 112 12.63 -11.74 1.23
N LYS A 113 13.94 -11.92 1.28
CA LYS A 113 14.79 -11.48 2.41
C LYS A 113 14.88 -9.96 2.52
N LEU A 114 14.56 -9.22 1.47
CA LEU A 114 14.57 -7.76 1.45
C LEU A 114 13.28 -7.16 2.00
N PHE A 115 12.18 -7.93 2.05
CA PHE A 115 10.90 -7.44 2.56
C PHE A 115 10.84 -7.44 4.08
N THR A 116 10.27 -6.38 4.64
CA THR A 116 9.76 -6.44 6.01
C THR A 116 8.51 -7.31 6.07
N TYR A 117 8.09 -7.72 7.26
CA TYR A 117 6.84 -8.49 7.43
C TYR A 117 5.63 -7.75 6.87
N GLU A 118 5.56 -6.44 7.12
CA GLU A 118 4.49 -5.59 6.65
C GLU A 118 4.51 -5.46 5.12
N GLY A 119 5.68 -5.23 4.53
CA GLY A 119 5.86 -5.13 3.09
C GLY A 119 5.47 -6.41 2.37
N TRP A 120 5.91 -7.56 2.89
CA TRP A 120 5.56 -8.86 2.35
C TRP A 120 4.06 -9.16 2.45
N ALA A 121 3.45 -8.88 3.61
CA ALA A 121 2.01 -9.07 3.82
C ALA A 121 1.19 -8.13 2.92
N ALA A 122 1.59 -6.86 2.81
CA ALA A 122 0.95 -5.89 1.93
C ALA A 122 0.96 -6.36 0.47
N GLY A 123 2.11 -6.88 -0.01
CA GLY A 123 2.23 -7.44 -1.35
C GLY A 123 1.28 -8.60 -1.60
N HIS A 124 1.20 -9.56 -0.68
CA HIS A 124 0.28 -10.69 -0.82
C HIS A 124 -1.19 -10.30 -0.78
N PHE A 125 -1.57 -9.37 0.09
CA PHE A 125 -2.95 -8.89 0.12
C PHE A 125 -3.31 -8.09 -1.13
N ALA A 126 -2.36 -7.33 -1.67
CA ALA A 126 -2.55 -6.64 -2.95
C ALA A 126 -2.73 -7.64 -4.10
N GLU A 127 -1.88 -8.67 -4.20
CA GLU A 127 -2.01 -9.75 -5.19
C GLU A 127 -3.42 -10.38 -5.13
N MET A 128 -3.83 -10.85 -3.96
CA MET A 128 -5.15 -11.48 -3.78
C MET A 128 -6.30 -10.54 -4.18
N PHE A 129 -6.19 -9.25 -3.83
CA PHE A 129 -7.19 -8.27 -4.17
C PHE A 129 -7.26 -8.03 -5.69
N LEU A 130 -6.13 -7.89 -6.36
CA LEU A 130 -6.07 -7.66 -7.80
C LEU A 130 -6.51 -8.89 -8.61
N GLU A 131 -6.17 -10.10 -8.16
CA GLU A 131 -6.67 -11.33 -8.76
C GLU A 131 -8.21 -11.44 -8.67
N ALA A 132 -8.79 -10.96 -7.58
CA ALA A 132 -10.23 -10.95 -7.36
C ALA A 132 -10.96 -9.81 -8.10
N ASN A 133 -10.25 -8.76 -8.54
CA ASN A 133 -10.80 -7.56 -9.16
C ASN A 133 -9.99 -7.16 -10.41
N PRO A 134 -9.88 -8.02 -11.43
CA PRO A 134 -9.02 -7.78 -12.60
C PRO A 134 -9.45 -6.56 -13.42
N GLU A 135 -10.72 -6.16 -13.33
CA GLU A 135 -11.26 -4.97 -13.99
C GLU A 135 -10.60 -3.66 -13.54
N LEU A 136 -10.05 -3.62 -12.32
CA LEU A 136 -9.36 -2.43 -11.80
C LEU A 136 -8.02 -2.17 -12.48
N LEU A 137 -7.46 -3.17 -13.14
CA LEU A 137 -6.21 -3.08 -13.89
C LEU A 137 -6.42 -2.79 -15.38
N SER A 138 -7.67 -2.85 -15.85
CA SER A 138 -7.98 -2.50 -17.23
C SER A 138 -7.93 -0.99 -17.40
N PRO A 139 -7.33 -0.48 -18.51
CA PRO A 139 -7.39 0.94 -18.82
C PRO A 139 -8.87 1.36 -18.81
N GLN A 140 -9.22 2.32 -17.98
CA GLN A 140 -10.55 2.92 -18.05
C GLN A 140 -10.59 3.71 -19.36
N ASP A 141 -11.36 3.22 -20.33
CA ASP A 141 -11.64 3.99 -21.55
C ASP A 141 -12.24 5.35 -21.15
N PRO A 142 -11.70 6.46 -21.68
CA PRO A 142 -12.13 7.81 -21.33
C PRO A 142 -13.58 8.10 -21.75
#